data_4b9b2783395d37f011fb5fc666700c08
#
_entry.id   4b9b2783395d37f011fb5fc666700c08
#
_cell.length_a   1.000
_cell.length_b   1.000
_cell.length_c   1.000
_cell.angle_alpha   90.00
_cell.angle_beta   90.00
_cell.angle_gamma   90.00
#
_symmetry.space_group_name_H-M   'P 1'
#
loop_
_entity.id
_entity.type
_entity.pdbx_description
1 polymer ?
#
loop_
_entity_poly.entity_id
_entity_poly.type
_entity_poly.pdbx_seq_one_letter_code
_entity_poly.pdbx_strand_id
1 'polypeptide(L)'
;MSPHARLVSRWRSGIAITLALLTASPCWSQGPAKTATLAERRETISLPDAAVRALQSNLDISISRQTKESRIFDITVEQAKFDPTFSVNGQYNRQVSPLNRPVFGGTGGNLTDIQTFDQRNSSVTVDATQNLITGGNVDLNYSPARTNVNQNLATGFLFNPAYTGGLALTLTQPLLRNAGIDVTKTFIKVAQNNADVEQHVFRDRVLTVLATVEQTYWELVFANENMKVAQAALKAAEELLATNRAKTKAGVMSIVDVLQAEA
;
A
#
# COMPACT_ATOMS: atom_id res chain seq x y z
N MET A 1 -19.97 45.69 -41.01
CA MET A 1 -20.67 45.41 -39.74
C MET A 1 -19.85 44.33 -39.04
N SER A 2 -19.02 44.79 -38.23
CA SER A 2 -18.63 44.67 -36.83
C SER A 2 -18.69 43.25 -36.22
N PRO A 3 -18.02 43.15 -35.09
CA PRO A 3 -16.71 42.55 -34.80
C PRO A 3 -16.87 41.51 -33.64
N HIS A 4 -15.89 40.70 -33.37
CA HIS A 4 -15.61 40.21 -31.99
C HIS A 4 -14.31 39.41 -32.03
N ALA A 5 -13.33 39.95 -31.49
CA ALA A 5 -12.88 40.04 -30.11
C ALA A 5 -11.96 38.85 -29.73
N ARG A 6 -10.73 39.23 -29.57
CA ARG A 6 -9.58 38.45 -29.09
C ARG A 6 -9.78 38.00 -27.65
N LEU A 7 -9.33 36.82 -27.31
CA LEU A 7 -8.91 36.49 -25.96
C LEU A 7 -7.60 35.68 -25.98
N VAL A 8 -6.52 36.46 -25.83
CA VAL A 8 -5.18 35.97 -25.52
C VAL A 8 -5.13 35.80 -24.01
N SER A 9 -5.11 34.60 -23.49
CA SER A 9 -4.77 34.34 -22.09
C SER A 9 -3.32 33.86 -21.98
N ARG A 10 -2.49 34.78 -21.50
CA ARG A 10 -1.08 34.58 -21.11
C ARG A 10 -1.01 33.69 -19.86
N TRP A 11 -0.47 32.53 -20.01
CA TRP A 11 0.00 31.74 -18.85
C TRP A 11 1.42 32.22 -18.50
N ARG A 12 1.51 33.00 -17.44
CA ARG A 12 2.75 33.29 -16.70
C ARG A 12 2.78 32.34 -15.49
N SER A 13 3.53 31.27 -15.60
CA SER A 13 3.93 30.44 -14.47
C SER A 13 5.01 31.17 -13.66
N GLY A 14 4.58 31.83 -12.57
CA GLY A 14 5.45 32.33 -11.54
C GLY A 14 5.66 31.26 -10.47
N ILE A 15 6.88 30.75 -10.38
CA ILE A 15 7.31 29.94 -9.24
C ILE A 15 7.53 30.91 -8.08
N ALA A 16 6.60 30.95 -7.12
CA ALA A 16 6.76 31.64 -5.86
C ALA A 16 7.45 30.71 -4.86
N ILE A 17 8.73 30.97 -4.60
CA ILE A 17 9.46 30.37 -3.47
C ILE A 17 8.99 31.10 -2.22
N THR A 18 8.11 30.49 -1.44
CA THR A 18 7.70 30.97 -0.13
C THR A 18 8.76 30.58 0.90
N LEU A 19 9.51 31.59 1.33
CA LEU A 19 10.42 31.54 2.47
C LEU A 19 9.58 31.41 3.75
N ALA A 20 9.61 30.25 4.39
CA ALA A 20 8.94 30.01 5.68
C ALA A 20 9.72 30.71 6.78
N LEU A 21 9.18 31.81 7.29
CA LEU A 21 9.62 32.45 8.53
C LEU A 21 9.22 31.51 9.70
N LEU A 22 10.22 31.04 10.44
CA LEU A 22 10.06 30.41 11.75
C LEU A 22 9.48 31.44 12.73
N THR A 23 8.20 31.39 12.99
CA THR A 23 7.60 32.06 14.15
C THR A 23 7.70 31.13 15.34
N ALA A 24 8.50 31.54 16.32
CA ALA A 24 8.55 30.89 17.64
C ALA A 24 7.17 30.94 18.29
N SER A 25 6.56 29.79 18.51
CA SER A 25 5.32 29.65 19.26
C SER A 25 5.57 29.88 20.75
N PRO A 26 4.78 30.70 21.45
CA PRO A 26 4.92 30.85 22.88
C PRO A 26 4.56 29.54 23.59
N CYS A 27 5.46 29.12 24.47
CA CYS A 27 5.28 28.02 25.40
C CYS A 27 4.08 28.36 26.33
N TRP A 28 2.91 27.76 26.04
CA TRP A 28 1.80 27.83 26.95
C TRP A 28 2.11 26.94 28.15
N SER A 29 2.31 27.58 29.29
CA SER A 29 2.33 26.97 30.61
C SER A 29 1.10 26.06 30.76
N GLN A 30 1.35 24.75 30.79
CA GLN A 30 0.31 23.79 31.18
C GLN A 30 -0.04 24.06 32.65
N GLY A 31 -1.23 24.54 32.87
CA GLY A 31 -1.80 24.63 34.22
C GLY A 31 -1.82 23.24 34.88
N PRO A 32 -1.89 23.15 36.20
CA PRO A 32 -1.81 21.91 36.95
C PRO A 32 -2.82 20.92 36.37
N ALA A 33 -2.30 19.76 35.91
CA ALA A 33 -3.13 18.65 35.44
C ALA A 33 -4.17 18.37 36.54
N LYS A 34 -5.45 18.60 36.24
CA LYS A 34 -6.54 18.08 37.08
C LYS A 34 -6.30 16.57 37.13
N THR A 35 -5.89 16.10 38.30
CA THR A 35 -5.88 14.68 38.62
C THR A 35 -7.34 14.24 38.47
N ALA A 36 -7.68 13.74 37.29
CA ALA A 36 -8.95 13.08 37.08
C ALA A 36 -8.92 11.89 38.04
N THR A 37 -9.68 11.98 39.09
CA THR A 37 -10.02 10.85 39.95
C THR A 37 -10.62 9.83 39.00
N LEU A 38 -9.83 8.78 38.65
CA LEU A 38 -10.33 7.62 37.96
C LEU A 38 -11.38 7.02 38.90
N ALA A 39 -12.61 7.49 38.77
CA ALA A 39 -13.74 6.79 39.35
C ALA A 39 -13.65 5.36 38.78
N GLU A 40 -13.35 4.41 39.63
CA GLU A 40 -13.28 2.98 39.34
C GLU A 40 -14.63 2.59 38.72
N ARG A 41 -14.72 2.70 37.40
CA ARG A 41 -15.89 2.28 36.64
C ARG A 41 -15.83 0.75 36.61
N ARG A 42 -16.42 0.14 37.63
CA ARG A 42 -16.59 -1.32 37.64
C ARG A 42 -17.57 -1.68 36.53
N GLU A 43 -17.05 -2.04 35.38
CA GLU A 43 -17.84 -2.53 34.29
C GLU A 43 -17.97 -4.04 34.45
N THR A 44 -19.19 -4.52 34.71
CA THR A 44 -19.49 -5.94 34.72
C THR A 44 -19.65 -6.40 33.27
N ILE A 45 -18.72 -7.22 32.80
CA ILE A 45 -18.74 -7.78 31.43
C ILE A 45 -19.15 -9.24 31.56
N SER A 46 -20.17 -9.65 30.79
CA SER A 46 -20.50 -11.07 30.65
C SER A 46 -19.66 -11.72 29.56
N LEU A 47 -19.48 -13.04 29.60
CA LEU A 47 -18.74 -13.76 28.55
C LEU A 47 -19.30 -13.52 27.13
N PRO A 48 -20.64 -13.55 26.90
CA PRO A 48 -21.21 -13.21 25.59
C PRO A 48 -20.87 -11.79 25.13
N ASP A 49 -20.94 -10.80 26.05
CA ASP A 49 -20.63 -9.39 25.71
C ASP A 49 -19.15 -9.23 25.34
N ALA A 50 -18.25 -9.89 26.07
CA ALA A 50 -16.83 -9.91 25.75
C ALA A 50 -16.58 -10.51 24.37
N ALA A 51 -17.22 -11.61 24.01
CA ALA A 51 -17.14 -12.25 22.71
C ALA A 51 -17.65 -11.33 21.58
N VAL A 52 -18.80 -10.68 21.77
CA VAL A 52 -19.37 -9.74 20.78
C VAL A 52 -18.44 -8.54 20.57
N ARG A 53 -17.91 -7.95 21.66
CA ARG A 53 -16.95 -6.84 21.56
C ARG A 53 -15.66 -7.24 20.83
N ALA A 54 -15.15 -8.44 21.11
CA ALA A 54 -13.98 -8.96 20.44
C ALA A 54 -14.21 -9.15 18.94
N LEU A 55 -15.35 -9.73 18.55
CA LEU A 55 -15.71 -9.89 17.13
C LEU A 55 -15.85 -8.57 16.37
N GLN A 56 -16.30 -7.50 17.05
CA GLN A 56 -16.50 -6.20 16.45
C GLN A 56 -15.23 -5.34 16.39
N SER A 57 -14.36 -5.43 17.39
CA SER A 57 -13.27 -4.49 17.59
C SER A 57 -11.88 -5.12 17.49
N ASN A 58 -11.77 -6.44 17.34
CA ASN A 58 -10.48 -7.12 17.26
C ASN A 58 -9.79 -6.81 15.90
N LEU A 59 -8.56 -6.33 15.99
CA LEU A 59 -7.77 -5.94 14.83
C LEU A 59 -7.38 -7.15 13.97
N ASP A 60 -7.10 -8.30 14.58
CA ASP A 60 -6.72 -9.52 13.86
C ASP A 60 -7.86 -10.02 12.96
N ILE A 61 -9.10 -9.96 13.44
CA ILE A 61 -10.29 -10.29 12.65
C ILE A 61 -10.45 -9.31 11.49
N SER A 62 -10.21 -8.03 11.75
CA SER A 62 -10.29 -7.00 10.72
C SER A 62 -9.23 -7.21 9.63
N ILE A 63 -7.99 -7.48 10.02
CA ILE A 63 -6.88 -7.78 9.09
C ILE A 63 -7.20 -9.04 8.28
N SER A 64 -7.64 -10.13 8.93
CA SER A 64 -7.95 -11.38 8.24
C SER A 64 -9.13 -11.22 7.25
N ARG A 65 -10.11 -10.36 7.59
CA ARG A 65 -11.20 -10.00 6.66
C ARG A 65 -10.68 -9.29 5.41
N GLN A 66 -9.80 -8.28 5.59
CA GLN A 66 -9.19 -7.56 4.48
C GLN A 66 -8.33 -8.48 3.61
N THR A 67 -7.57 -9.38 4.21
CA THR A 67 -6.79 -10.37 3.48
C THR A 67 -7.68 -11.27 2.63
N LYS A 68 -8.80 -11.76 3.20
CA LYS A 68 -9.78 -12.55 2.44
C LYS A 68 -10.35 -11.76 1.25
N GLU A 69 -10.70 -10.50 1.43
CA GLU A 69 -11.19 -9.64 0.36
C GLU A 69 -10.13 -9.43 -0.71
N SER A 70 -8.87 -9.21 -0.32
CA SER A 70 -7.75 -9.09 -1.27
C SER A 70 -7.61 -10.34 -2.13
N ARG A 71 -7.73 -11.55 -1.56
CA ARG A 71 -7.66 -12.80 -2.33
C ARG A 71 -8.80 -12.96 -3.33
N ILE A 72 -9.97 -12.41 -3.03
CA ILE A 72 -11.08 -12.38 -4.00
C ILE A 72 -10.74 -11.46 -5.19
N PHE A 73 -10.12 -10.31 -4.92
CA PHE A 73 -9.66 -9.41 -5.99
C PHE A 73 -8.53 -10.02 -6.85
N ASP A 74 -7.68 -10.89 -6.29
CA ASP A 74 -6.66 -11.59 -7.06
C ASP A 74 -7.26 -12.39 -8.24
N ILE A 75 -8.48 -12.91 -8.09
CA ILE A 75 -9.21 -13.58 -9.18
C ILE A 75 -9.46 -12.60 -10.34
N THR A 76 -9.89 -11.39 -10.02
CA THR A 76 -10.14 -10.35 -11.02
C THR A 76 -8.84 -9.92 -11.71
N VAL A 77 -7.75 -9.82 -10.96
CA VAL A 77 -6.41 -9.51 -11.51
C VAL A 77 -5.95 -10.59 -12.49
N GLU A 78 -6.16 -11.87 -12.16
CA GLU A 78 -5.83 -12.95 -13.10
C GLU A 78 -6.73 -12.98 -14.34
N GLN A 79 -8.00 -12.59 -14.21
CA GLN A 79 -8.92 -12.44 -15.34
C GLN A 79 -8.55 -11.27 -16.23
N ALA A 80 -8.11 -10.15 -15.64
CA ALA A 80 -7.73 -8.94 -16.37
C ALA A 80 -6.50 -9.14 -17.29
N LYS A 81 -5.74 -10.23 -17.14
CA LYS A 81 -4.65 -10.58 -18.06
C LYS A 81 -5.14 -10.90 -19.49
N PHE A 82 -6.44 -11.15 -19.64
CA PHE A 82 -7.09 -11.40 -20.94
C PHE A 82 -7.78 -10.15 -21.51
N ASP A 83 -7.79 -9.06 -20.77
CA ASP A 83 -8.34 -7.80 -21.26
C ASP A 83 -7.37 -7.14 -22.26
N PRO A 84 -7.88 -6.42 -23.27
CA PRO A 84 -7.03 -5.71 -24.21
C PRO A 84 -6.28 -4.57 -23.49
N THR A 85 -4.97 -4.50 -23.72
CA THR A 85 -4.14 -3.41 -23.24
C THR A 85 -3.80 -2.47 -24.40
N PHE A 86 -3.96 -1.16 -24.17
CA PHE A 86 -3.57 -0.12 -25.12
C PHE A 86 -2.42 0.68 -24.54
N SER A 87 -1.36 0.85 -25.31
CA SER A 87 -0.24 1.69 -24.95
C SER A 87 0.07 2.71 -26.03
N VAL A 88 0.43 3.92 -25.62
CA VAL A 88 0.87 5.00 -26.53
C VAL A 88 2.18 5.51 -26.00
N ASN A 89 3.24 5.37 -26.81
CA ASN A 89 4.57 5.82 -26.49
C ASN A 89 5.02 6.89 -27.49
N GLY A 90 5.40 8.06 -26.98
CA GLY A 90 5.99 9.12 -27.78
C GLY A 90 7.48 9.24 -27.49
N GLN A 91 8.31 9.27 -28.53
CA GLN A 91 9.75 9.43 -28.39
C GLN A 91 10.26 10.56 -29.25
N TYR A 92 11.11 11.40 -28.69
CA TYR A 92 11.87 12.40 -29.39
C TYR A 92 13.36 12.19 -29.10
N ASN A 93 14.15 12.01 -30.15
CA ASN A 93 15.60 11.84 -30.06
C ASN A 93 16.30 12.82 -31.00
N ARG A 94 17.28 13.53 -30.49
CA ARG A 94 18.19 14.36 -31.30
C ARG A 94 19.61 13.84 -31.14
N GLN A 95 20.22 13.47 -32.23
CA GLN A 95 21.60 12.99 -32.29
C GLN A 95 22.45 13.96 -33.13
N VAL A 96 23.50 14.52 -32.54
CA VAL A 96 24.48 15.35 -33.20
C VAL A 96 25.81 14.60 -33.19
N SER A 97 26.33 14.30 -34.38
CA SER A 97 27.60 13.58 -34.55
C SER A 97 28.53 14.38 -35.46
N PRO A 98 29.80 14.57 -35.11
CA PRO A 98 30.76 15.14 -36.02
C PRO A 98 31.00 14.19 -37.19
N LEU A 99 31.07 14.72 -38.41
CA LEU A 99 31.42 13.92 -39.57
C LEU A 99 32.93 13.70 -39.63
N ASN A 100 33.33 12.48 -39.46
CA ASN A 100 34.75 12.03 -39.54
C ASN A 100 35.10 11.55 -40.95
N ARG A 101 34.65 12.26 -41.99
CA ARG A 101 35.01 12.03 -43.38
C ARG A 101 34.97 13.34 -44.15
N PRO A 102 35.89 13.55 -45.14
CA PRO A 102 35.81 14.74 -46.00
C PRO A 102 34.54 14.66 -46.83
N VAL A 103 33.72 15.73 -46.77
CA VAL A 103 32.55 15.87 -47.63
C VAL A 103 33.05 16.55 -48.92
N PHE A 104 33.16 15.83 -50.03
CA PHE A 104 33.40 16.41 -51.35
C PHE A 104 32.08 17.01 -51.86
N GLY A 105 31.80 18.24 -51.42
CA GLY A 105 30.77 19.05 -52.02
C GLY A 105 31.38 19.98 -53.05
N GLY A 106 30.97 19.89 -54.31
CA GLY A 106 31.49 20.68 -55.40
C GLY A 106 31.51 22.16 -55.12
N THR A 107 32.52 22.83 -55.71
CA THR A 107 32.81 24.27 -55.73
C THR A 107 33.25 24.91 -54.39
N GLY A 108 34.55 24.79 -54.08
CA GLY A 108 35.29 25.87 -53.40
C GLY A 108 35.03 26.15 -51.93
N GLY A 109 34.55 25.19 -51.15
CA GLY A 109 34.36 25.36 -49.72
C GLY A 109 35.63 25.09 -48.91
N ASN A 110 36.01 26.00 -48.04
CA ASN A 110 37.10 25.90 -47.09
C ASN A 110 36.95 24.63 -46.23
N LEU A 111 37.97 23.81 -46.19
CA LEU A 111 38.01 22.54 -45.40
C LEU A 111 38.19 22.77 -43.86
N THR A 112 37.90 23.97 -43.36
CA THR A 112 38.20 24.36 -41.97
C THR A 112 37.01 24.19 -41.02
N ASP A 113 35.84 23.80 -41.49
CA ASP A 113 34.66 23.68 -40.63
C ASP A 113 34.34 22.19 -40.41
N ILE A 114 34.32 21.77 -39.12
CA ILE A 114 33.86 20.43 -38.72
C ILE A 114 32.35 20.40 -38.95
N GLN A 115 31.95 19.71 -40.00
CA GLN A 115 30.51 19.52 -40.26
C GLN A 115 29.92 18.55 -39.28
N THR A 116 28.76 18.86 -38.76
CA THR A 116 28.01 18.02 -37.86
C THR A 116 26.78 17.46 -38.52
N PHE A 117 26.50 16.19 -38.30
CA PHE A 117 25.26 15.54 -38.66
C PHE A 117 24.27 15.66 -37.52
N ASP A 118 23.25 16.51 -37.66
CA ASP A 118 22.16 16.71 -36.69
C ASP A 118 20.92 15.98 -37.20
N GLN A 119 20.60 14.87 -36.59
CA GLN A 119 19.41 14.08 -36.89
C GLN A 119 18.40 14.19 -35.73
N ARG A 120 17.15 14.48 -36.09
CA ARG A 120 16.02 14.56 -35.16
C ARG A 120 14.98 13.56 -35.54
N ASN A 121 14.72 12.61 -34.64
CA ASN A 121 13.72 11.58 -34.83
C ASN A 121 12.57 11.84 -33.85
N SER A 122 11.35 11.90 -34.36
CA SER A 122 10.13 11.91 -33.59
C SER A 122 9.31 10.69 -33.97
N SER A 123 8.96 9.86 -33.02
CA SER A 123 8.12 8.69 -33.29
C SER A 123 6.98 8.60 -32.25
N VAL A 124 5.88 8.09 -32.68
CA VAL A 124 4.76 7.69 -31.81
C VAL A 124 4.45 6.26 -32.10
N THR A 125 4.38 5.43 -31.06
CA THR A 125 4.01 4.02 -31.19
C THR A 125 2.69 3.81 -30.45
N VAL A 126 1.72 3.26 -31.13
CA VAL A 126 0.44 2.85 -30.56
C VAL A 126 0.34 1.33 -30.66
N ASP A 127 0.24 0.68 -29.50
CA ASP A 127 0.15 -0.76 -29.41
C ASP A 127 -1.18 -1.16 -28.79
N ALA A 128 -1.82 -2.16 -29.35
CA ALA A 128 -2.99 -2.83 -28.78
C ALA A 128 -2.69 -4.33 -28.70
N THR A 129 -2.57 -4.84 -27.48
CA THR A 129 -2.22 -6.24 -27.23
C THR A 129 -3.33 -6.94 -26.47
N GLN A 130 -3.71 -8.15 -26.88
CA GLN A 130 -4.70 -8.98 -26.19
C GLN A 130 -4.23 -10.42 -26.11
N ASN A 131 -4.22 -10.96 -24.88
CA ASN A 131 -4.02 -12.38 -24.65
C ASN A 131 -5.34 -13.15 -24.85
N LEU A 132 -5.31 -14.21 -25.58
CA LEU A 132 -6.46 -15.07 -25.83
C LEU A 132 -6.52 -16.22 -24.81
N ILE A 133 -7.73 -16.62 -24.46
CA ILE A 133 -7.97 -17.77 -23.56
C ILE A 133 -7.47 -19.10 -24.10
N THR A 134 -7.15 -19.17 -25.40
CA THR A 134 -6.53 -20.32 -26.07
C THR A 134 -5.02 -20.40 -25.82
N GLY A 135 -4.43 -19.39 -25.19
CA GLY A 135 -2.99 -19.24 -25.00
C GLY A 135 -2.28 -18.46 -26.10
N GLY A 136 -3.05 -17.97 -27.09
CA GLY A 136 -2.52 -17.10 -28.14
C GLY A 136 -2.44 -15.63 -27.69
N ASN A 137 -1.79 -14.83 -28.55
CA ASN A 137 -1.68 -13.38 -28.39
C ASN A 137 -1.96 -12.69 -29.71
N VAL A 138 -2.72 -11.60 -29.66
CA VAL A 138 -2.96 -10.68 -30.78
C VAL A 138 -2.30 -9.37 -30.46
N ASP A 139 -1.45 -8.89 -31.36
CA ASP A 139 -0.73 -7.63 -31.22
C ASP A 139 -0.97 -6.77 -32.47
N LEU A 140 -1.46 -5.56 -32.26
CA LEU A 140 -1.64 -4.55 -33.31
C LEU A 140 -0.73 -3.37 -32.96
N ASN A 141 0.26 -3.14 -33.81
CA ASN A 141 1.22 -2.04 -33.69
C ASN A 141 1.07 -1.02 -34.81
N TYR A 142 1.00 0.23 -34.45
CA TYR A 142 1.06 1.36 -35.39
C TYR A 142 2.18 2.31 -34.97
N SER A 143 3.18 2.49 -35.85
CA SER A 143 4.43 3.22 -35.55
C SER A 143 4.80 4.28 -36.58
N PRO A 144 4.12 5.45 -36.61
CA PRO A 144 4.56 6.57 -37.41
C PRO A 144 5.83 7.22 -36.85
N ALA A 145 6.75 7.56 -37.73
CA ALA A 145 7.97 8.27 -37.37
C ALA A 145 8.29 9.39 -38.35
N ARG A 146 8.93 10.44 -37.86
CA ARG A 146 9.44 11.56 -38.61
C ARG A 146 10.92 11.71 -38.35
N THR A 147 11.73 11.64 -39.40
CA THR A 147 13.16 11.87 -39.34
C THR A 147 13.48 13.18 -40.07
N ASN A 148 14.19 14.08 -39.39
CA ASN A 148 14.67 15.32 -39.92
C ASN A 148 16.21 15.37 -39.77
N VAL A 149 16.91 15.69 -40.82
CA VAL A 149 18.37 15.90 -40.82
C VAL A 149 18.72 17.35 -41.21
N ASN A 150 19.87 17.83 -40.75
CA ASN A 150 20.29 19.17 -41.15
C ASN A 150 20.50 19.27 -42.68
N GLN A 151 19.98 20.34 -43.26
CA GLN A 151 19.95 20.50 -44.73
C GLN A 151 21.32 20.62 -45.39
N ASN A 152 22.35 21.04 -44.66
CA ASN A 152 23.70 21.20 -45.21
C ASN A 152 24.37 19.87 -45.62
N LEU A 153 23.86 18.73 -45.11
CA LEU A 153 24.30 17.39 -45.45
C LEU A 153 23.29 16.59 -46.29
N ALA A 154 22.15 17.24 -46.61
CA ALA A 154 21.06 16.61 -47.34
C ALA A 154 21.28 16.49 -48.85
N THR A 155 22.48 16.72 -49.35
CA THR A 155 22.84 16.44 -50.74
C THR A 155 22.86 14.91 -50.95
N GLY A 156 21.70 14.36 -51.19
CA GLY A 156 21.50 12.91 -51.34
C GLY A 156 20.20 12.39 -50.73
N PHE A 157 19.53 13.20 -49.94
CA PHE A 157 18.21 12.83 -49.42
C PHE A 157 17.12 13.41 -50.34
N LEU A 158 16.26 12.55 -50.86
CA LEU A 158 15.12 12.93 -51.70
C LEU A 158 14.00 13.64 -50.88
N PHE A 159 13.89 13.28 -49.59
CA PHE A 159 12.89 13.84 -48.69
C PHE A 159 13.52 14.26 -47.36
N ASN A 160 13.26 15.49 -46.92
CA ASN A 160 13.64 15.98 -45.59
C ASN A 160 12.63 17.06 -45.12
N PRO A 161 11.80 16.76 -44.10
CA PRO A 161 11.77 15.54 -43.28
C PRO A 161 11.23 14.30 -44.01
N ALA A 162 11.74 13.13 -43.65
CA ALA A 162 11.21 11.86 -44.08
C ALA A 162 10.13 11.38 -43.10
N TYR A 163 9.02 10.93 -43.62
CA TYR A 163 7.93 10.35 -42.84
C TYR A 163 7.88 8.86 -43.17
N THR A 164 7.85 8.05 -42.12
CA THR A 164 7.68 6.59 -42.23
C THR A 164 6.52 6.17 -41.34
N GLY A 165 5.82 5.13 -41.71
CA GLY A 165 4.75 4.58 -40.88
C GLY A 165 4.55 3.13 -41.21
N GLY A 166 4.31 2.33 -40.19
CA GLY A 166 4.03 0.91 -40.30
C GLY A 166 2.79 0.55 -39.48
N LEU A 167 1.97 -0.33 -40.04
CA LEU A 167 0.91 -0.98 -39.33
C LEU A 167 1.20 -2.50 -39.39
N ALA A 168 1.31 -3.13 -38.25
CA ALA A 168 1.57 -4.57 -38.12
C ALA A 168 0.50 -5.21 -37.27
N LEU A 169 -0.11 -6.29 -37.76
CA LEU A 169 -0.98 -7.17 -37.00
C LEU A 169 -0.28 -8.54 -36.88
N THR A 170 0.00 -8.92 -35.65
CA THR A 170 0.65 -10.20 -35.35
C THR A 170 -0.29 -11.07 -34.54
N LEU A 171 -0.53 -12.29 -35.01
CA LEU A 171 -1.25 -13.33 -34.29
C LEU A 171 -0.27 -14.47 -33.98
N THR A 172 -0.07 -14.73 -32.70
CA THR A 172 0.76 -15.84 -32.23
C THR A 172 -0.10 -16.84 -31.51
N GLN A 173 -0.17 -18.09 -31.98
CA GLN A 173 -0.92 -19.17 -31.35
C GLN A 173 -0.01 -20.36 -31.09
N PRO A 174 0.30 -20.69 -29.82
CA PRO A 174 1.00 -21.92 -29.49
C PRO A 174 0.09 -23.13 -29.77
N LEU A 175 0.70 -24.20 -30.35
CA LEU A 175 -0.04 -25.39 -30.73
C LEU A 175 0.19 -26.59 -29.79
N LEU A 176 1.30 -26.60 -29.06
CA LEU A 176 1.65 -27.68 -28.13
C LEU A 176 1.81 -27.20 -26.69
N ARG A 177 2.96 -26.64 -26.35
CA ARG A 177 3.21 -26.13 -25.02
C ARG A 177 2.45 -24.80 -24.81
N ASN A 178 1.78 -24.65 -23.67
CA ASN A 178 0.95 -23.50 -23.33
C ASN A 178 -0.30 -23.32 -24.22
N ALA A 179 -0.66 -24.34 -25.00
CA ALA A 179 -1.88 -24.35 -25.78
C ALA A 179 -3.06 -24.89 -24.93
N GLY A 180 -4.21 -24.28 -25.09
CA GLY A 180 -5.46 -24.78 -24.52
C GLY A 180 -5.99 -23.96 -23.35
N ILE A 181 -7.33 -23.97 -23.25
CA ILE A 181 -8.08 -23.15 -22.30
C ILE A 181 -7.77 -23.53 -20.84
N ASP A 182 -7.59 -24.82 -20.57
CA ASP A 182 -7.34 -25.29 -19.20
C ASP A 182 -5.98 -24.86 -18.68
N VAL A 183 -4.94 -24.91 -19.52
CA VAL A 183 -3.59 -24.46 -19.18
C VAL A 183 -3.58 -22.95 -18.94
N THR A 184 -4.22 -22.21 -19.82
CA THR A 184 -4.24 -20.75 -19.77
C THR A 184 -5.04 -20.23 -18.57
N LYS A 185 -6.12 -20.93 -18.20
CA LYS A 185 -6.95 -20.57 -17.02
C LYS A 185 -6.42 -21.14 -15.69
N THR A 186 -5.29 -21.84 -15.69
CA THR A 186 -4.76 -22.46 -14.47
C THR A 186 -4.54 -21.42 -13.36
N PHE A 187 -3.99 -20.25 -13.68
CA PHE A 187 -3.77 -19.20 -12.68
C PHE A 187 -5.07 -18.65 -12.10
N ILE A 188 -6.14 -18.56 -12.89
CA ILE A 188 -7.46 -18.19 -12.38
C ILE A 188 -7.98 -19.25 -11.41
N LYS A 189 -7.85 -20.55 -11.75
CA LYS A 189 -8.22 -21.65 -10.85
C LYS A 189 -7.41 -21.64 -9.56
N VAL A 190 -6.10 -21.35 -9.64
CA VAL A 190 -5.24 -21.21 -8.45
C VAL A 190 -5.69 -20.03 -7.59
N ALA A 191 -5.99 -18.87 -8.19
CA ALA A 191 -6.50 -17.71 -7.44
C ALA A 191 -7.85 -18.01 -6.76
N GLN A 192 -8.76 -18.74 -7.42
CA GLN A 192 -10.02 -19.22 -6.83
C GLN A 192 -9.78 -20.12 -5.63
N ASN A 193 -8.92 -21.13 -5.77
CA ASN A 193 -8.57 -22.03 -4.68
C ASN A 193 -7.93 -21.27 -3.49
N ASN A 194 -7.07 -20.29 -3.77
CA ASN A 194 -6.47 -19.46 -2.73
C ASN A 194 -7.51 -18.61 -1.99
N ALA A 195 -8.53 -18.08 -2.69
CA ALA A 195 -9.63 -17.37 -2.07
C ALA A 195 -10.49 -18.28 -1.18
N ASP A 196 -10.72 -19.53 -1.60
CA ASP A 196 -11.44 -20.53 -0.79
C ASP A 196 -10.64 -20.91 0.46
N VAL A 197 -9.32 -21.13 0.32
CA VAL A 197 -8.43 -21.39 1.46
C VAL A 197 -8.49 -20.23 2.45
N GLU A 198 -8.40 -18.98 1.96
CA GLU A 198 -8.43 -17.80 2.83
C GLU A 198 -9.78 -17.66 3.57
N GLN A 199 -10.87 -18.12 3.00
CA GLN A 199 -12.16 -18.17 3.70
C GLN A 199 -12.10 -19.12 4.91
N HIS A 200 -11.43 -20.25 4.79
CA HIS A 200 -11.23 -21.18 5.91
C HIS A 200 -10.26 -20.62 6.96
N VAL A 201 -9.18 -19.95 6.52
CA VAL A 201 -8.23 -19.27 7.41
C VAL A 201 -8.94 -18.16 8.21
N PHE A 202 -9.82 -17.39 7.57
CA PHE A 202 -10.63 -16.39 8.27
C PHE A 202 -11.51 -17.01 9.37
N ARG A 203 -12.17 -18.15 9.08
CA ARG A 203 -12.98 -18.86 10.08
C ARG A 203 -12.12 -19.35 11.26
N ASP A 204 -10.96 -19.91 10.97
CA ASP A 204 -10.01 -20.36 11.99
C ASP A 204 -9.55 -19.21 12.88
N ARG A 205 -9.23 -18.04 12.28
CA ARG A 205 -8.85 -16.84 13.05
C ARG A 205 -9.97 -16.37 13.98
N VAL A 206 -11.22 -16.37 13.51
CA VAL A 206 -12.39 -16.04 14.35
C VAL A 206 -12.52 -17.00 15.54
N LEU A 207 -12.39 -18.31 15.31
CA LEU A 207 -12.45 -19.31 16.37
C LEU A 207 -11.30 -19.17 17.37
N THR A 208 -10.09 -18.91 16.89
CA THR A 208 -8.92 -18.68 17.74
C THR A 208 -9.10 -17.46 18.64
N VAL A 209 -9.60 -16.36 18.08
CA VAL A 209 -9.87 -15.14 18.86
C VAL A 209 -10.94 -15.41 19.93
N LEU A 210 -12.01 -16.13 19.59
CA LEU A 210 -13.07 -16.47 20.55
C LEU A 210 -12.52 -17.34 21.68
N ALA A 211 -11.72 -18.37 21.38
CA ALA A 211 -11.08 -19.21 22.39
C ALA A 211 -10.16 -18.42 23.33
N THR A 212 -9.37 -17.48 22.76
CA THR A 212 -8.51 -16.60 23.55
C THR A 212 -9.33 -15.69 24.48
N VAL A 213 -10.44 -15.14 23.98
CA VAL A 213 -11.35 -14.31 24.80
C VAL A 213 -11.94 -15.11 25.94
N GLU A 214 -12.39 -16.34 25.68
CA GLU A 214 -12.94 -17.23 26.71
C GLU A 214 -11.90 -17.55 27.80
N GLN A 215 -10.68 -17.92 27.38
CA GLN A 215 -9.59 -18.20 28.32
C GLN A 215 -9.29 -16.97 29.18
N THR A 216 -9.10 -15.82 28.57
CA THR A 216 -8.78 -14.56 29.28
C THR A 216 -9.92 -14.14 30.21
N TYR A 217 -11.18 -14.38 29.84
CA TYR A 217 -12.32 -14.13 30.69
C TYR A 217 -12.28 -14.96 31.97
N TRP A 218 -12.01 -16.26 31.87
CA TRP A 218 -11.91 -17.13 33.04
C TRP A 218 -10.67 -16.81 33.89
N GLU A 219 -9.56 -16.39 33.29
CA GLU A 219 -8.40 -15.88 34.03
C GLU A 219 -8.76 -14.63 34.85
N LEU A 220 -9.54 -13.71 34.27
CA LEU A 220 -10.03 -12.52 34.96
C LEU A 220 -10.96 -12.89 36.13
N VAL A 221 -11.88 -13.83 35.92
CA VAL A 221 -12.78 -14.33 37.00
C VAL A 221 -11.96 -14.94 38.13
N PHE A 222 -10.99 -15.80 37.79
CA PHE A 222 -10.07 -16.42 38.77
C PHE A 222 -9.29 -15.35 39.56
N ALA A 223 -8.71 -14.37 38.90
CA ALA A 223 -7.98 -13.27 39.55
C ALA A 223 -8.89 -12.47 40.52
N ASN A 224 -10.13 -12.22 40.11
CA ASN A 224 -11.09 -11.49 40.94
C ASN A 224 -11.49 -12.32 42.20
N GLU A 225 -11.71 -13.64 42.08
CA GLU A 225 -11.99 -14.47 43.21
C GLU A 225 -10.79 -14.61 44.16
N ASN A 226 -9.55 -14.72 43.61
CA ASN A 226 -8.33 -14.69 44.41
C ASN A 226 -8.20 -13.40 45.23
N MET A 227 -8.54 -12.25 44.62
CA MET A 227 -8.53 -10.98 45.34
C MET A 227 -9.51 -10.99 46.51
N LYS A 228 -10.73 -11.53 46.34
CA LYS A 228 -11.71 -11.67 47.43
C LYS A 228 -11.20 -12.53 48.54
N VAL A 229 -10.55 -13.66 48.19
CA VAL A 229 -9.94 -14.59 49.21
C VAL A 229 -8.83 -13.86 49.98
N ALA A 230 -7.95 -13.13 49.28
CA ALA A 230 -6.88 -12.36 49.93
C ALA A 230 -7.43 -11.27 50.86
N GLN A 231 -8.48 -10.57 50.43
CA GLN A 231 -9.17 -9.57 51.27
C GLN A 231 -9.81 -10.20 52.50
N ALA A 232 -10.43 -11.34 52.37
CA ALA A 232 -11.02 -12.05 53.48
C ALA A 232 -9.94 -12.58 54.50
N ALA A 233 -8.79 -13.06 53.95
CA ALA A 233 -7.67 -13.48 54.77
C ALA A 233 -7.07 -12.29 55.57
N LEU A 234 -6.86 -11.12 54.86
CA LEU A 234 -6.39 -9.90 55.52
C LEU A 234 -7.33 -9.45 56.65
N LYS A 235 -8.65 -9.44 56.41
CA LYS A 235 -9.63 -9.10 57.42
C LYS A 235 -9.60 -10.03 58.63
N ALA A 236 -9.48 -11.34 58.37
CA ALA A 236 -9.37 -12.34 59.46
C ALA A 236 -8.07 -12.14 60.26
N ALA A 237 -6.96 -11.83 59.63
CA ALA A 237 -5.70 -11.51 60.30
C ALA A 237 -5.79 -10.23 61.19
N GLU A 238 -6.42 -9.18 60.65
CA GLU A 238 -6.68 -7.94 61.40
C GLU A 238 -7.58 -8.17 62.62
N GLU A 239 -8.63 -8.96 62.47
CA GLU A 239 -9.53 -9.33 63.57
C GLU A 239 -8.80 -10.19 64.64
N LEU A 240 -7.93 -11.12 64.21
CA LEU A 240 -7.10 -11.89 65.14
C LEU A 240 -6.12 -10.98 65.90
N LEU A 241 -5.44 -10.09 65.20
CA LEU A 241 -4.54 -9.14 65.81
C LEU A 241 -5.24 -8.25 66.84
N ALA A 242 -6.43 -7.69 66.48
CA ALA A 242 -7.24 -6.87 67.40
C ALA A 242 -7.64 -7.68 68.64
N THR A 243 -8.03 -8.95 68.46
CA THR A 243 -8.39 -9.85 69.58
C THR A 243 -7.18 -10.15 70.46
N ASN A 244 -6.02 -10.44 69.90
CA ASN A 244 -4.79 -10.72 70.64
C ASN A 244 -4.35 -9.48 71.45
N ARG A 245 -4.39 -8.30 70.84
CA ARG A 245 -4.11 -7.01 71.54
C ARG A 245 -5.08 -6.77 72.72
N ALA A 246 -6.36 -7.05 72.57
CA ALA A 246 -7.36 -6.93 73.65
C ALA A 246 -7.09 -7.90 74.79
N LYS A 247 -6.78 -9.16 74.50
CA LYS A 247 -6.44 -10.20 75.48
C LYS A 247 -5.15 -9.90 76.24
N THR A 248 -4.13 -9.34 75.54
CA THR A 248 -2.88 -8.92 76.18
C THR A 248 -3.08 -7.75 77.13
N LYS A 249 -3.92 -6.75 76.74
CA LYS A 249 -4.34 -5.67 77.65
C LYS A 249 -5.08 -6.15 78.88
N ALA A 250 -5.85 -7.23 78.77
CA ALA A 250 -6.57 -7.84 79.88
C ALA A 250 -5.66 -8.77 80.72
N GLY A 251 -4.37 -8.92 80.39
CA GLY A 251 -3.40 -9.74 81.13
C GLY A 251 -3.53 -11.25 80.92
N VAL A 252 -4.30 -11.70 79.90
CA VAL A 252 -4.64 -13.13 79.66
C VAL A 252 -3.75 -13.71 78.56
N MET A 253 -2.94 -12.90 77.84
CA MET A 253 -2.11 -13.32 76.73
C MET A 253 -0.74 -12.69 76.74
N SER A 254 0.29 -13.36 76.26
CA SER A 254 1.66 -12.89 76.17
C SER A 254 1.82 -11.85 75.06
N ILE A 255 2.76 -10.87 75.25
CA ILE A 255 3.14 -9.89 74.21
C ILE A 255 3.75 -10.58 72.98
N VAL A 256 4.37 -11.74 73.17
CA VAL A 256 4.95 -12.54 72.06
C VAL A 256 3.91 -13.00 71.07
N ASP A 257 2.69 -13.35 71.50
CA ASP A 257 1.57 -13.78 70.66
C ASP A 257 1.02 -12.62 69.80
N VAL A 258 1.16 -11.39 70.29
CA VAL A 258 0.79 -10.20 69.49
C VAL A 258 1.81 -9.93 68.39
N LEU A 259 3.11 -10.03 68.73
CA LEU A 259 4.20 -9.90 67.74
C LEU A 259 4.15 -10.94 66.63
N GLN A 260 3.74 -12.19 67.01
CA GLN A 260 3.55 -13.28 66.07
C GLN A 260 2.36 -13.07 65.13
N ALA A 261 1.32 -12.35 65.57
CA ALA A 261 0.16 -12.03 64.75
C ALA A 261 0.37 -10.73 63.89
N GLU A 262 1.38 -9.91 64.23
CA GLU A 262 1.81 -8.75 63.43
C GLU A 262 2.76 -9.13 62.29
N ALA A 263 3.48 -10.23 62.37
CA ALA A 263 4.41 -10.75 61.38
C ALA A 263 3.69 -11.42 60.21
#